data_3298ad95d41f61dba6d25e325e1e32c5
#
_entry.id   3298ad95d41f61dba6d25e325e1e32c5
#
_cell.length_a   1.000
_cell.length_b   1.000
_cell.length_c   1.000
_cell.angle_alpha   90.00
_cell.angle_beta   90.00
_cell.angle_gamma   90.00
#
_symmetry.space_group_name_H-M   'P 1'
#
loop_
_entity.id
_entity.type
_entity.pdbx_description
1 polymer ?
#
loop_
_entity_poly.entity_id
_entity_poly.type
_entity_poly.pdbx_seq_one_letter_code
_entity_poly.pdbx_strand_id
1 'polypeptide(L)' 'MAAKKQIPLRLSEKLYADIAAWAEDDFRSVNGQIEYLLSECVRQRKKDGKYVSEEIDVPPEFDI' A
#
# COMPACT_ATOMS: atom_id res chain seq x y z
N MET A 1 3.96 19.80 8.45
CA MET A 1 3.60 18.95 7.76
C MET A 1 4.61 18.21 7.06
N ALA A 2 4.57 17.00 7.03
CA ALA A 2 5.60 16.23 6.43
C ALA A 2 5.46 16.21 4.98
N ALA A 3 6.50 16.23 4.30
CA ALA A 3 6.46 16.16 2.87
C ALA A 3 6.30 14.74 2.47
N LYS A 4 5.67 14.50 1.36
CA LYS A 4 5.50 13.17 0.88
C LYS A 4 6.74 12.74 0.15
N LYS A 5 7.08 11.50 0.29
CA LYS A 5 8.21 10.98 -0.42
C LYS A 5 7.74 10.28 -1.65
N GLN A 6 8.55 10.33 -2.68
CA GLN A 6 8.18 9.66 -3.90
C GLN A 6 8.93 8.36 -3.97
N ILE A 7 8.19 7.30 -4.21
CA ILE A 7 8.79 6.01 -4.31
C ILE A 7 8.35 5.37 -5.57
N PRO A 8 9.22 4.80 -6.35
CA PRO A 8 8.79 4.08 -7.54
C PRO A 8 8.16 2.78 -7.12
N LEU A 9 6.94 2.55 -7.51
CA LEU A 9 6.24 1.35 -7.13
C LEU A 9 5.83 0.60 -8.38
N ARG A 10 6.19 -0.67 -8.49
CA ARG A 10 5.82 -1.45 -9.63
C ARG A 10 4.75 -2.41 -9.27
N LEU A 11 3.72 -2.50 -10.03
CA LEU A 11 2.63 -3.40 -9.79
C LEU A 11 2.40 -4.24 -11.02
N SER A 12 1.91 -5.44 -10.82
CA SER A 12 1.51 -6.26 -11.95
C SER A 12 0.33 -5.59 -12.63
N GLU A 13 0.15 -5.91 -13.89
CA GLU A 13 -0.97 -5.31 -14.60
C GLU A 13 -2.28 -5.67 -13.98
N LYS A 14 -2.40 -6.91 -13.51
CA LYS A 14 -3.65 -7.31 -12.93
C LYS A 14 -3.91 -6.56 -11.64
N LEU A 15 -2.92 -6.41 -10.79
CA LEU A 15 -3.12 -5.70 -9.54
C LEU A 15 -3.42 -4.23 -9.81
N TYR A 16 -2.75 -3.66 -10.80
CA TYR A 16 -3.02 -2.26 -11.12
C TYR A 16 -4.46 -2.10 -11.58
N ALA A 17 -4.92 -3.00 -12.43
CA ALA A 17 -6.29 -2.91 -12.93
C ALA A 17 -7.29 -3.05 -11.79
N ASP A 18 -7.02 -3.96 -10.88
CA ASP A 18 -7.93 -4.16 -9.76
C ASP A 18 -7.98 -2.92 -8.88
N ILE A 19 -6.83 -2.32 -8.63
CA ILE A 19 -6.80 -1.15 -7.78
C ILE A 19 -7.43 0.04 -8.50
N ALA A 20 -7.22 0.13 -9.82
CA ALA A 20 -7.81 1.23 -10.57
C ALA A 20 -9.34 1.15 -10.53
N ALA A 21 -9.88 -0.04 -10.68
CA ALA A 21 -11.32 -0.19 -10.62
C ALA A 21 -11.84 0.16 -9.23
N TRP A 22 -11.10 -0.25 -8.21
CA TRP A 22 -11.50 0.04 -6.85
C TRP A 22 -11.44 1.55 -6.61
N ALA A 23 -10.40 2.19 -7.11
CA ALA A 23 -10.27 3.62 -6.91
C ALA A 23 -11.45 4.34 -7.56
N GLU A 24 -11.87 3.87 -8.69
CA GLU A 24 -13.00 4.49 -9.34
C GLU A 24 -14.24 4.33 -8.50
N ASP A 25 -14.45 3.17 -7.91
CA ASP A 25 -15.62 2.96 -7.09
C ASP A 25 -15.59 3.86 -5.86
N ASP A 26 -14.42 4.19 -5.36
CA ASP A 26 -14.30 5.01 -4.18
C ASP A 26 -14.08 6.47 -4.54
N PHE A 27 -14.14 6.80 -5.82
CA PHE A 27 -13.95 8.17 -6.27
C PHE A 27 -12.59 8.68 -5.86
N ARG A 28 -11.57 7.87 -6.02
CA ARG A 28 -10.23 8.28 -5.70
C ARG A 28 -9.34 8.07 -6.90
N SER A 29 -8.19 8.71 -6.89
CA SER A 29 -7.22 8.44 -7.92
C SER A 29 -6.51 7.14 -7.58
N VAL A 30 -5.83 6.55 -8.52
CA VAL A 30 -5.11 5.32 -8.27
C VAL A 30 -4.06 5.55 -7.20
N ASN A 31 -3.33 6.66 -7.28
CA ASN A 31 -2.31 6.91 -6.28
C ASN A 31 -2.95 7.10 -4.91
N GLY A 32 -4.05 7.79 -4.86
CA GLY A 32 -4.73 7.99 -3.59
C GLY A 32 -5.25 6.68 -3.01
N GLN A 33 -5.71 5.79 -3.89
CA GLN A 33 -6.21 4.52 -3.41
C GLN A 33 -5.07 3.67 -2.86
N ILE A 34 -3.93 3.69 -3.52
CA ILE A 34 -2.80 2.93 -3.04
C ILE A 34 -2.36 3.47 -1.68
N GLU A 35 -2.31 4.77 -1.54
CA GLU A 35 -1.88 5.34 -0.27
C GLU A 35 -2.88 4.99 0.82
N TYR A 36 -4.16 5.03 0.50
CA TYR A 36 -5.18 4.70 1.48
C TYR A 36 -5.05 3.24 1.92
N LEU A 37 -4.84 2.34 0.97
CA LEU A 37 -4.75 0.94 1.31
C LEU A 37 -3.51 0.66 2.15
N LEU A 38 -2.41 1.28 1.81
CA LEU A 38 -1.21 1.08 2.59
C LEU A 38 -1.37 1.66 3.99
N SER A 39 -2.04 2.79 4.10
CA SER A 39 -2.27 3.39 5.41
C SER A 39 -3.12 2.49 6.27
N GLU A 40 -4.13 1.87 5.67
CA GLU A 40 -4.98 0.96 6.41
C GLU A 40 -4.20 -0.25 6.88
N CYS A 41 -3.34 -0.78 6.03
CA CYS A 41 -2.56 -1.94 6.42
C CYS A 41 -1.61 -1.59 7.55
N VAL A 42 -1.00 -0.43 7.49
CA VAL A 42 -0.08 -0.03 8.53
C VAL A 42 -0.83 0.18 9.84
N ARG A 43 -2.03 0.74 9.76
CA ARG A 43 -2.81 0.95 10.96
C ARG A 43 -3.20 -0.38 11.59
N GLN A 44 -3.58 -1.34 10.76
CA GLN A 44 -3.95 -2.64 11.26
C GLN A 44 -2.76 -3.33 11.90
N ARG A 45 -1.60 -3.16 11.32
CA ARG A 45 -0.43 -3.75 11.88
C ARG A 45 -0.14 -3.18 13.26
N LYS A 46 -0.24 -1.88 13.41
CA LYS A 46 0.03 -1.27 14.68
C LYS A 46 -1.00 -1.66 15.71
N LYS A 47 -2.22 -1.86 15.26
CA LYS A 47 -3.26 -2.18 16.20
C LYS A 47 -3.22 -3.63 16.61
N ASP A 48 -3.16 -4.53 15.64
CA ASP A 48 -3.27 -5.94 15.93
C ASP A 48 -2.01 -6.71 15.69
N GLY A 49 -1.08 -6.18 15.00
CA GLY A 49 0.09 -6.91 14.62
C GLY A 49 -0.19 -7.97 13.61
N LYS A 50 -1.34 -7.93 12.96
CA LYS A 50 -1.69 -8.98 12.09
C LYS A 50 -0.98 -9.05 10.81
N TYR A 51 -0.55 -7.97 10.29
CA TYR A 51 0.09 -7.98 9.00
C TYR A 51 1.59 -8.11 9.13
N VAL A 52 2.08 -8.48 10.31
CA VAL A 52 3.49 -8.56 10.48
C VAL A 52 3.84 -9.98 10.69
N SER A 53 4.63 -10.57 9.85
CA SER A 53 5.12 -11.88 10.10
C SER A 53 6.56 -11.70 10.43
N GLU A 54 7.19 -12.69 10.91
CA GLU A 54 8.57 -12.57 11.23
C GLU A 54 9.36 -12.26 10.05
N GLU A 55 8.97 -12.79 8.91
CA GLU A 55 9.70 -12.48 7.74
C GLU A 55 9.51 -11.08 7.32
N ILE A 56 8.40 -10.52 7.56
CA ILE A 56 8.17 -9.16 7.15
C ILE A 56 8.87 -8.21 8.04
N ASP A 57 9.11 -8.56 9.24
CA ASP A 57 9.82 -7.67 10.09
C ASP A 57 11.23 -7.51 9.67
N VAL A 58 11.73 -8.37 8.89
CA VAL A 58 13.04 -8.22 8.42
C VAL A 58 13.06 -7.18 7.38
N PRO A 59 13.98 -6.35 7.28
CA PRO A 59 14.03 -5.33 6.28
C PRO A 59 13.96 -5.97 4.99
N PRO A 60 13.15 -5.55 4.24
CA PRO A 60 12.91 -6.13 3.03
C PRO A 60 13.93 -5.98 2.15
N GLU A 61 14.30 -6.91 1.72
CA GLU A 61 15.11 -6.78 0.76
C GLU A 61 14.38 -6.64 -0.34
N PHE A 62 13.16 -6.73 -0.38
CA PHE A 62 12.45 -6.65 -1.50
C PHE A 62 12.34 -5.39 -1.66
N ASP A 63 12.76 -4.95 -2.47
CA ASP A 63 12.58 -3.77 -2.68
C ASP A 63 11.73 -3.68 -3.52
N ILE A 64 11.00 -3.19 -3.41
CA ILE A 64 9.97 -2.94 -4.15
C ILE A 64 10.25 -2.11 -5.08
#